data_784cf5e31cc181f38bee4a1833569135
#
_entry.id   784cf5e31cc181f38bee4a1833569135
#
_cell.length_a   1.000
_cell.length_b   1.000
_cell.length_c   1.000
_cell.angle_alpha   90.00
_cell.angle_beta   90.00
_cell.angle_gamma   90.00
#
_symmetry.space_group_name_H-M   'P 1'
#
loop_
_entity.id
_entity.type
_entity.pdbx_description
1 polymer ?
#
loop_
_entity_poly.entity_id
_entity_poly.type
_entity_poly.pdbx_seq_one_letter_code
_entity_poly.pdbx_strand_id
1 'polypeptide(L)'
;ILTGSLVILAVLVFIPGSLIISLLSLINPWLGQLGFFLYLFLIFWFAVPWFYSFHGIYVYGFSALKSALFSLRAGRIFISKTATLILLILVISQGMNILWMTPSSTSWLLLLGIFGHAIVSAGLLSATVIYYRQINVTLAMLVALQQKESNTA
;
A
#
# COMPACT_ATOMS: atom_id res chain seq x y z
N ILE A 1 14.76 8.05 -12.13
CA ILE A 1 13.96 7.24 -13.08
C ILE A 1 12.72 6.69 -12.37
N LEU A 2 12.80 6.10 -11.18
CA LEU A 2 11.66 5.51 -10.45
C LEU A 2 10.60 6.56 -10.05
N THR A 3 11.02 7.73 -9.59
CA THR A 3 10.11 8.84 -9.23
C THR A 3 9.36 9.36 -10.45
N GLY A 4 10.02 9.49 -11.60
CA GLY A 4 9.37 9.92 -12.85
C GLY A 4 8.31 8.94 -13.33
N SER A 5 8.58 7.64 -13.28
CA SER A 5 7.61 6.60 -13.69
C SER A 5 6.39 6.55 -12.76
N LEU A 6 6.56 6.77 -11.46
CA LEU A 6 5.45 6.85 -10.51
C LEU A 6 4.56 8.08 -10.74
N VAL A 7 5.16 9.23 -11.04
CA VAL A 7 4.40 10.44 -11.37
C VAL A 7 3.61 10.25 -12.66
N ILE A 8 4.22 9.69 -13.70
CA ILE A 8 3.54 9.39 -14.96
C ILE A 8 2.37 8.41 -14.73
N LEU A 9 2.59 7.36 -13.97
CA LEU A 9 1.54 6.39 -13.65
C LEU A 9 0.40 7.04 -12.84
N ALA A 10 0.74 7.87 -11.85
CA ALA A 10 -0.26 8.62 -11.09
C ALA A 10 -1.09 9.52 -12.00
N VAL A 11 -0.46 10.28 -12.88
CA VAL A 11 -1.14 11.16 -13.85
C VAL A 11 -2.05 10.36 -14.78
N LEU A 12 -1.55 9.24 -15.33
CA LEU A 12 -2.32 8.35 -16.22
C LEU A 12 -3.52 7.70 -15.56
N VAL A 13 -3.48 7.49 -14.26
CA VAL A 13 -4.58 6.89 -13.49
C VAL A 13 -5.53 7.98 -12.98
N PHE A 14 -5.01 9.03 -12.36
CA PHE A 14 -5.83 10.06 -11.69
C PHE A 14 -6.60 10.95 -12.66
N ILE A 15 -6.02 11.35 -13.80
CA ILE A 15 -6.70 12.23 -14.75
C ILE A 15 -7.92 11.56 -15.39
N PRO A 16 -7.81 10.35 -16.01
CA PRO A 16 -8.98 9.69 -16.57
C PRO A 16 -10.05 9.35 -15.53
N GLY A 17 -9.62 8.90 -14.33
CA GLY A 17 -10.54 8.59 -13.25
C GLY A 17 -11.36 9.79 -12.78
N SER A 18 -10.71 10.94 -12.59
CA SER A 18 -11.40 12.18 -12.20
C SER A 18 -12.35 12.68 -13.27
N LEU A 19 -11.99 12.58 -14.56
CA LEU A 19 -12.86 12.94 -15.68
C LEU A 19 -14.12 12.05 -15.72
N ILE A 20 -13.96 10.75 -15.59
CA ILE A 20 -15.09 9.81 -15.58
C ILE A 20 -16.02 10.11 -14.40
N ILE A 21 -15.47 10.32 -13.20
CA ILE A 21 -16.27 10.66 -12.01
C ILE A 21 -17.02 11.98 -12.20
N SER A 22 -16.35 13.00 -12.76
CA SER A 22 -16.97 14.29 -13.05
C SER A 22 -18.12 14.17 -14.05
N LEU A 23 -17.95 13.41 -15.12
CA LEU A 23 -19.00 13.15 -16.11
C LEU A 23 -20.19 12.40 -15.50
N LEU A 24 -19.93 11.39 -14.67
CA LEU A 24 -20.99 10.66 -13.94
C LEU A 24 -21.74 11.58 -12.98
N SER A 25 -21.04 12.50 -12.32
CA SER A 25 -21.64 13.47 -11.39
C SER A 25 -22.54 14.48 -12.10
N LEU A 26 -22.24 14.83 -13.37
CA LEU A 26 -23.07 15.71 -14.19
C LEU A 26 -24.40 15.05 -14.57
N ILE A 27 -24.40 13.73 -14.76
CA ILE A 27 -25.61 12.95 -15.06
C ILE A 27 -26.46 12.80 -13.78
N ASN A 28 -25.82 12.36 -12.70
CA ASN A 28 -26.46 12.18 -11.40
C ASN A 28 -25.41 12.18 -10.28
N PRO A 29 -25.56 13.01 -9.21
CA PRO A 29 -24.63 13.07 -8.09
C PRO A 29 -24.37 11.70 -7.43
N TRP A 30 -25.39 10.85 -7.33
CA TRP A 30 -25.25 9.49 -6.78
C TRP A 30 -24.35 8.60 -7.63
N LEU A 31 -24.45 8.70 -8.97
CA LEU A 31 -23.56 7.98 -9.88
C LEU A 31 -22.11 8.45 -9.74
N GLY A 32 -21.90 9.74 -9.53
CA GLY A 32 -20.58 10.30 -9.24
C GLY A 32 -19.97 9.74 -7.96
N GLN A 33 -20.77 9.68 -6.87
CA GLN A 33 -20.31 9.09 -5.60
C GLN A 33 -20.00 7.58 -5.75
N LEU A 34 -20.87 6.83 -6.39
CA LEU A 34 -20.66 5.39 -6.64
C LEU A 34 -19.40 5.18 -7.49
N GLY A 35 -19.22 5.98 -8.55
CA GLY A 35 -18.03 5.98 -9.40
C GLY A 35 -16.76 6.29 -8.60
N PHE A 36 -16.81 7.25 -7.68
CA PHE A 36 -15.70 7.59 -6.79
C PHE A 36 -15.30 6.43 -5.87
N PHE A 37 -16.29 5.77 -5.22
CA PHE A 37 -15.99 4.61 -4.37
C PHE A 37 -15.43 3.43 -5.17
N LEU A 38 -15.97 3.18 -6.35
CA LEU A 38 -15.48 2.13 -7.23
C LEU A 38 -14.06 2.42 -7.72
N TYR A 39 -13.78 3.66 -8.02
CA TYR A 39 -12.45 4.13 -8.41
C TYR A 39 -11.44 4.00 -7.26
N LEU A 40 -11.80 4.40 -6.04
CA LEU A 40 -10.97 4.20 -4.85
C LEU A 40 -10.69 2.71 -4.60
N PHE A 41 -11.71 1.85 -4.77
CA PHE A 41 -11.55 0.41 -4.64
C PHE A 41 -10.57 -0.14 -5.68
N LEU A 42 -10.65 0.30 -6.94
CA LEU A 42 -9.71 -0.07 -7.99
C LEU A 42 -8.29 0.39 -7.68
N ILE A 43 -8.12 1.64 -7.28
CA ILE A 43 -6.79 2.15 -6.87
C ILE A 43 -6.22 1.29 -5.73
N PHE A 44 -7.02 1.02 -4.70
CA PHE A 44 -6.59 0.19 -3.58
C PHE A 44 -6.21 -1.22 -4.05
N TRP A 45 -7.04 -1.83 -4.89
CA TRP A 45 -6.81 -3.16 -5.45
C TRP A 45 -5.51 -3.27 -6.24
N PHE A 46 -5.15 -2.23 -6.98
CA PHE A 46 -3.89 -2.16 -7.72
C PHE A 46 -2.71 -1.72 -6.85
N ALA A 47 -2.92 -0.83 -5.88
CA ALA A 47 -1.86 -0.32 -5.02
C ALA A 47 -1.32 -1.39 -4.06
N VAL A 48 -2.17 -2.27 -3.55
CA VAL A 48 -1.78 -3.33 -2.61
C VAL A 48 -0.65 -4.22 -3.16
N PRO A 49 -0.73 -4.76 -4.39
CA PRO A 49 0.36 -5.53 -4.95
C PRO A 49 1.65 -4.73 -5.15
N TRP A 50 1.55 -3.45 -5.48
CA TRP A 50 2.71 -2.57 -5.69
C TRP A 50 3.42 -2.19 -4.38
N PHE A 51 2.70 -2.22 -3.28
CA PHE A 51 3.25 -1.91 -1.95
C PHE A 51 4.50 -2.75 -1.63
N TYR A 52 4.53 -4.00 -2.04
CA TYR A 52 5.67 -4.89 -1.82
C TYR A 52 6.83 -4.68 -2.79
N SER A 53 6.60 -4.02 -3.93
CA SER A 53 7.65 -3.83 -4.94
C SER A 53 8.84 -3.05 -4.40
N PHE A 54 8.58 -2.03 -3.58
CA PHE A 54 9.64 -1.26 -2.95
C PHE A 54 10.51 -2.12 -2.02
N HIS A 55 9.87 -2.97 -1.21
CA HIS A 55 10.58 -3.86 -0.30
C HIS A 55 11.42 -4.90 -1.05
N GLY A 56 10.94 -5.41 -2.18
CA GLY A 56 11.69 -6.34 -3.01
C GLY A 56 12.97 -5.73 -3.58
N ILE A 57 12.93 -4.46 -3.98
CA ILE A 57 14.09 -3.74 -4.47
C ILE A 57 15.09 -3.47 -3.34
N TYR A 58 14.63 -2.89 -2.23
CA TYR A 58 15.51 -2.43 -1.15
C TYR A 58 16.03 -3.55 -0.26
N VAL A 59 15.22 -4.59 0.01
CA VAL A 59 15.61 -5.67 0.93
C VAL A 59 16.33 -6.81 0.20
N TYR A 60 15.91 -7.13 -1.03
CA TYR A 60 16.45 -8.29 -1.77
C TYR A 60 17.25 -7.91 -3.02
N GLY A 61 17.38 -6.62 -3.34
CA GLY A 61 18.11 -6.17 -4.53
C GLY A 61 17.48 -6.64 -5.86
N PHE A 62 16.16 -6.94 -5.89
CA PHE A 62 15.50 -7.36 -7.10
C PHE A 62 15.45 -6.23 -8.13
N SER A 63 15.49 -6.58 -9.42
CA SER A 63 15.14 -5.62 -10.47
C SER A 63 13.69 -5.16 -10.32
N ALA A 64 13.36 -3.95 -10.77
CA ALA A 64 12.03 -3.37 -10.63
C ALA A 64 10.92 -4.28 -11.19
N LEU A 65 11.16 -4.87 -12.37
CA LEU A 65 10.21 -5.79 -13.00
C LEU A 65 10.02 -7.08 -12.19
N LYS A 66 11.12 -7.69 -11.73
CA LYS A 66 11.08 -8.91 -10.92
C LYS A 66 10.35 -8.64 -9.60
N SER A 67 10.61 -7.49 -8.97
CA SER A 67 9.95 -7.09 -7.73
C SER A 67 8.46 -6.85 -7.93
N ALA A 68 8.06 -6.19 -9.03
CA ALA A 68 6.66 -5.96 -9.35
C ALA A 68 5.89 -7.28 -9.60
N LEU A 69 6.45 -8.18 -10.41
CA LEU A 69 5.84 -9.51 -10.67
C LEU A 69 5.73 -10.35 -9.40
N PHE A 70 6.76 -10.33 -8.56
CA PHE A 70 6.74 -11.01 -7.27
C PHE A 70 5.66 -10.42 -6.36
N SER A 71 5.57 -9.09 -6.27
CA SER A 71 4.57 -8.37 -5.49
C SER A 71 3.14 -8.68 -5.92
N LEU A 72 2.89 -8.76 -7.25
CA LEU A 72 1.60 -9.15 -7.79
C LEU A 72 1.21 -10.57 -7.36
N ARG A 73 2.16 -11.51 -7.42
CA ARG A 73 1.92 -12.90 -7.00
C ARG A 73 1.69 -13.01 -5.50
N ALA A 74 2.54 -12.38 -4.69
CA ALA A 74 2.41 -12.35 -3.24
C ALA A 74 1.12 -11.65 -2.80
N GLY A 75 0.78 -10.53 -3.42
CA GLY A 75 -0.45 -9.78 -3.16
C GLY A 75 -1.71 -10.59 -3.43
N ARG A 76 -1.75 -11.39 -4.50
CA ARG A 76 -2.90 -12.27 -4.79
C ARG A 76 -3.10 -13.36 -3.74
N ILE A 77 -2.01 -13.96 -3.26
CA ILE A 77 -2.07 -15.07 -2.28
C ILE A 77 -2.40 -14.53 -0.88
N PHE A 78 -1.85 -13.39 -0.50
CA PHE A 78 -1.95 -12.84 0.85
C PHE A 78 -2.82 -11.57 0.95
N ILE A 79 -3.72 -11.35 -0.03
CA ILE A 79 -4.49 -10.11 -0.16
C ILE A 79 -5.24 -9.74 1.11
N SER A 80 -5.90 -10.70 1.76
CA SER A 80 -6.68 -10.45 2.99
C SER A 80 -5.77 -9.98 4.14
N LYS A 81 -4.66 -10.69 4.39
CA LYS A 81 -3.71 -10.33 5.45
C LYS A 81 -3.03 -8.99 5.18
N THR A 82 -2.70 -8.73 3.92
CA THR A 82 -2.10 -7.47 3.47
C THR A 82 -3.07 -6.31 3.61
N ALA A 83 -4.32 -6.50 3.19
CA ALA A 83 -5.36 -5.48 3.34
C ALA A 83 -5.61 -5.14 4.82
N THR A 84 -5.63 -6.15 5.70
CA THR A 84 -5.75 -5.94 7.15
C THR A 84 -4.56 -5.14 7.70
N LEU A 85 -3.33 -5.46 7.29
CA LEU A 85 -2.15 -4.70 7.71
C LEU A 85 -2.21 -3.25 7.25
N ILE A 86 -2.56 -3.01 5.98
CA ILE A 86 -2.68 -1.66 5.43
C ILE A 86 -3.78 -0.88 6.17
N LEU A 87 -4.93 -1.50 6.43
CA LEU A 87 -6.01 -0.88 7.19
C LEU A 87 -5.53 -0.49 8.59
N LEU A 88 -4.82 -1.38 9.29
CA LEU A 88 -4.25 -1.12 10.61
C LEU A 88 -3.27 0.07 10.56
N ILE A 89 -2.37 0.10 9.58
CA ILE A 89 -1.43 1.20 9.39
C ILE A 89 -2.18 2.51 9.16
N LEU A 90 -3.22 2.51 8.32
CA LEU A 90 -4.03 3.69 8.04
C LEU A 90 -4.76 4.18 9.31
N VAL A 91 -5.39 3.29 10.06
CA VAL A 91 -6.10 3.65 11.30
C VAL A 91 -5.13 4.23 12.33
N ILE A 92 -3.99 3.60 12.55
CA ILE A 92 -2.98 4.09 13.49
C ILE A 92 -2.43 5.43 13.02
N SER A 93 -2.06 5.55 11.74
CA SER A 93 -1.50 6.78 11.17
C SER A 93 -2.49 7.94 11.26
N GLN A 94 -3.76 7.73 10.91
CA GLN A 94 -4.80 8.76 11.00
C GLN A 94 -5.14 9.11 12.45
N GLY A 95 -5.24 8.12 13.34
CA GLY A 95 -5.46 8.36 14.76
C GLY A 95 -4.33 9.19 15.38
N MET A 96 -3.08 8.88 15.06
CA MET A 96 -1.92 9.65 15.49
C MET A 96 -1.92 11.06 14.91
N ASN A 97 -2.29 11.22 13.63
CA ASN A 97 -2.36 12.53 13.00
C ASN A 97 -3.39 13.45 13.71
N ILE A 98 -4.57 12.92 14.03
CA ILE A 98 -5.59 13.68 14.80
C ILE A 98 -5.03 14.05 16.18
N LEU A 99 -4.38 13.13 16.88
CA LEU A 99 -3.80 13.37 18.20
C LEU A 99 -2.76 14.51 18.16
N TRP A 100 -1.88 14.51 17.16
CA TRP A 100 -0.82 15.50 17.04
C TRP A 100 -1.28 16.85 16.50
N MET A 101 -2.45 16.93 15.87
CA MET A 101 -3.06 18.18 15.45
C MET A 101 -3.80 18.91 16.59
N THR A 102 -4.01 18.27 17.73
CA THR A 102 -4.74 18.84 18.88
C THR A 102 -4.00 19.99 19.58
N PRO A 103 -2.64 19.96 19.76
CA PRO A 103 -1.93 21.06 20.39
C PRO A 103 -1.91 22.30 19.50
N SER A 104 -1.99 23.50 20.14
CA SER A 104 -1.82 24.77 19.42
C SER A 104 -0.42 24.87 18.81
N SER A 105 -0.30 25.56 17.67
CA SER A 105 0.97 25.73 16.93
C SER A 105 2.09 26.43 17.74
N THR A 106 1.73 27.12 18.80
CA THR A 106 2.66 27.81 19.72
C THR A 106 3.05 26.96 20.94
N SER A 107 2.47 25.77 21.08
CA SER A 107 2.71 24.91 22.24
C SER A 107 3.99 24.09 22.07
N TRP A 108 4.81 23.98 23.14
CA TRP A 108 5.96 23.08 23.19
C TRP A 108 5.57 21.59 22.99
N LEU A 109 4.28 21.24 23.25
CA LEU A 109 3.74 19.90 22.96
C LEU A 109 3.83 19.54 21.47
N LEU A 110 3.94 20.51 20.57
CA LEU A 110 4.16 20.28 19.16
C LEU A 110 5.47 19.52 18.90
N LEU A 111 6.53 19.81 19.66
CA LEU A 111 7.81 19.09 19.56
C LEU A 111 7.64 17.60 19.93
N LEU A 112 6.93 17.32 21.03
CA LEU A 112 6.59 15.93 21.40
C LEU A 112 5.76 15.25 20.32
N GLY A 113 4.84 15.99 19.69
CA GLY A 113 4.05 15.51 18.56
C GLY A 113 4.94 15.09 17.37
N ILE A 114 5.90 15.91 16.99
CA ILE A 114 6.83 15.63 15.89
C ILE A 114 7.66 14.38 16.18
N PHE A 115 8.26 14.29 17.37
CA PHE A 115 9.03 13.10 17.77
C PHE A 115 8.16 11.85 17.86
N GLY A 116 6.98 11.95 18.47
CA GLY A 116 6.04 10.85 18.59
C GLY A 116 5.58 10.35 17.21
N HIS A 117 5.27 11.25 16.29
CA HIS A 117 4.92 10.92 14.92
C HIS A 117 6.06 10.19 14.20
N ALA A 118 7.29 10.68 14.35
CA ALA A 118 8.48 10.06 13.75
C ALA A 118 8.70 8.63 14.27
N ILE A 119 8.58 8.41 15.59
CA ILE A 119 8.76 7.09 16.21
C ILE A 119 7.68 6.12 15.71
N VAL A 120 6.41 6.53 15.73
CA VAL A 120 5.30 5.69 15.26
C VAL A 120 5.45 5.38 13.78
N SER A 121 5.79 6.36 12.95
CA SER A 121 6.02 6.16 11.51
C SER A 121 7.17 5.18 11.25
N ALA A 122 8.27 5.29 11.99
CA ALA A 122 9.38 4.34 11.90
C ALA A 122 8.97 2.92 12.33
N GLY A 123 8.16 2.81 13.40
CA GLY A 123 7.60 1.53 13.85
C GLY A 123 6.68 0.89 12.82
N LEU A 124 5.78 1.67 12.22
CA LEU A 124 4.88 1.19 11.16
C LEU A 124 5.67 0.75 9.92
N LEU A 125 6.69 1.52 9.52
CA LEU A 125 7.56 1.14 8.41
C LEU A 125 8.31 -0.17 8.71
N SER A 126 8.84 -0.32 9.91
CA SER A 126 9.52 -1.55 10.35
C SER A 126 8.58 -2.75 10.33
N ALA A 127 7.33 -2.58 10.78
CA ALA A 127 6.31 -3.62 10.74
C ALA A 127 6.03 -4.08 9.30
N THR A 128 6.00 -3.16 8.32
CA THR A 128 5.82 -3.53 6.90
C THR A 128 6.98 -4.35 6.36
N VAL A 129 8.22 -4.03 6.74
CA VAL A 129 9.42 -4.78 6.34
C VAL A 129 9.40 -6.20 6.92
N ILE A 130 9.10 -6.33 8.23
CA ILE A 130 9.01 -7.63 8.90
C ILE A 130 7.92 -8.49 8.25
N TYR A 131 6.75 -7.93 8.02
CA TYR A 131 5.64 -8.62 7.39
C TYR A 131 5.98 -9.09 5.96
N TYR A 132 6.62 -8.22 5.17
CA TYR A 132 7.09 -8.59 3.84
C TYR A 132 8.09 -9.75 3.87
N ARG A 133 9.04 -9.73 4.81
CA ARG A 133 9.99 -10.82 5.02
C ARG A 133 9.29 -12.13 5.35
N GLN A 134 8.28 -12.08 6.21
CA GLN A 134 7.49 -13.25 6.59
C GLN A 134 6.71 -13.85 5.41
N ILE A 135 6.12 -13.01 4.56
CA ILE A 135 5.45 -13.45 3.32
C ILE A 135 6.43 -14.17 2.40
N ASN A 136 7.63 -13.63 2.23
CA ASN A 136 8.64 -14.25 1.35
C ASN A 136 9.05 -15.64 1.83
N VAL A 137 9.26 -15.82 3.12
CA VAL A 137 9.59 -17.12 3.71
C VAL A 137 8.43 -18.10 3.49
N THR A 138 7.20 -17.69 3.74
CA THR A 138 6.01 -18.52 3.54
C THR A 138 5.84 -18.90 2.07
N LEU A 139 6.07 -18.00 1.15
CA LEU A 139 5.96 -18.24 -0.28
C LEU A 139 7.02 -19.20 -0.79
N ALA A 140 8.25 -19.08 -0.29
CA ALA A 140 9.33 -20.01 -0.59
C ALA A 140 9.01 -21.44 -0.09
N MET A 141 8.44 -21.57 1.10
CA MET A 141 7.99 -22.85 1.65
C MET A 141 6.88 -23.48 0.79
N LEU A 142 5.89 -22.70 0.36
CA LEU A 142 4.81 -23.19 -0.48
C LEU A 142 5.32 -23.70 -1.84
N VAL A 143 6.25 -23.00 -2.46
CA VAL A 143 6.87 -23.42 -3.73
C VAL A 143 7.66 -24.72 -3.55
N ALA A 144 8.42 -24.85 -2.45
CA ALA A 144 9.18 -26.07 -2.16
C ALA A 144 8.27 -27.28 -1.95
N LEU A 145 7.13 -27.10 -1.27
CA LEU A 145 6.14 -28.17 -1.08
C LEU A 145 5.53 -28.62 -2.40
N GLN A 146 5.14 -27.70 -3.27
CA GLN A 146 4.59 -28.03 -4.59
C GLN A 146 5.59 -28.80 -5.47
N GLN A 147 6.88 -28.42 -5.43
CA GLN A 147 7.91 -29.14 -6.16
C GLN A 147 8.11 -30.57 -5.63
N LYS A 148 8.02 -30.76 -4.32
CA LYS A 148 8.12 -32.09 -3.70
C LYS A 148 6.95 -32.98 -4.13
N GLU A 149 5.73 -32.47 -4.15
CA GLU A 149 4.54 -33.21 -4.58
C GLU A 149 4.63 -33.62 -6.07
N SER A 150 5.09 -32.70 -6.94
CA SER A 150 5.25 -32.98 -8.37
C SER A 150 6.32 -34.01 -8.69
N ASN A 151 7.33 -34.19 -7.82
CA ASN A 151 8.40 -35.18 -8.01
C ASN A 151 8.03 -36.56 -7.44
N THR A 152 6.93 -36.66 -6.68
CA THR A 152 6.47 -37.93 -6.08
C THR A 152 5.27 -38.54 -6.81
N ALA A 153 4.67 -37.81 -7.76
CA ALA A 153 3.58 -38.26 -8.63
C ALA A 153 4.09 -38.74 -9.98
#